data_ed0e0eb9201e66a9a79a084b9c5088d1
#
_entry.id   ed0e0eb9201e66a9a79a084b9c5088d1
#
_cell.length_a   1.000
_cell.length_b   1.000
_cell.length_c   1.000
_cell.angle_alpha   90.00
_cell.angle_beta   90.00
_cell.angle_gamma   90.00
#
_symmetry.space_group_name_H-M   'P 1'
#
loop_
_entity.id
_entity.type
_entity.pdbx_description
1 polymer ?
#
loop_
_entity_poly.entity_id
_entity_poly.type
_entity_poly.pdbx_seq_one_letter_code
_entity_poly.pdbx_strand_id
1 'polypeptide(L)'
;VVITGSKSSDKAKSVADALIKICGGSPYQMSSTEHDLVVAQVSHLPQILSSSLAASLLEISEDKLNISGQGIRDLTRLANSDSKLWSEILLANQPALSTVIPKIISQLQEIQTDLIANKKEKVIDFLKKGREGKEKIPGKHGAKSRNYSYLPIVIDDKPGQLAIIFNECAKINVNIEDLSIEHSPGQETGLITLSLSEVDNLKLSGHLENLGFKVHPTKNR
;
A
#
# COMPACT_ATOMS: atom_id res chain seq x y z
N VAL A 1 17.07 1.85 -7.89
CA VAL A 1 17.41 3.30 -7.85
C VAL A 1 18.90 3.45 -7.79
N VAL A 2 19.50 4.15 -8.74
CA VAL A 2 20.92 4.49 -8.74
C VAL A 2 21.05 5.96 -8.41
N ILE A 3 21.83 6.24 -7.38
CA ILE A 3 22.18 7.61 -7.04
C ILE A 3 23.56 7.86 -7.61
N THR A 4 23.66 8.82 -8.53
CA THR A 4 24.94 9.23 -9.06
C THR A 4 25.39 10.49 -8.34
N GLY A 5 26.41 10.38 -7.50
CA GLY A 5 27.10 11.58 -7.02
C GLY A 5 27.70 12.38 -8.17
N SER A 6 27.73 13.71 -8.06
CA SER A 6 28.32 14.61 -9.07
C SER A 6 29.79 14.28 -9.40
N LYS A 7 30.47 13.57 -8.48
CA LYS A 7 31.89 13.16 -8.61
C LYS A 7 32.10 11.77 -9.22
N SER A 8 31.03 11.03 -9.56
CA SER A 8 31.14 9.70 -10.16
C SER A 8 31.57 9.79 -11.62
N SER A 9 32.55 8.99 -12.03
CA SER A 9 32.97 8.93 -13.43
C SER A 9 31.88 8.30 -14.31
N ASP A 10 31.86 8.63 -15.60
CA ASP A 10 30.88 8.04 -16.55
C ASP A 10 31.05 6.52 -16.67
N LYS A 11 32.28 6.03 -16.53
CA LYS A 11 32.57 4.59 -16.47
C LYS A 11 31.90 3.93 -15.25
N ALA A 12 31.95 4.55 -14.08
CA ALA A 12 31.30 4.03 -12.87
C ALA A 12 29.77 4.02 -13.03
N LYS A 13 29.20 5.07 -13.63
CA LYS A 13 27.75 5.14 -13.94
C LYS A 13 27.33 4.04 -14.90
N SER A 14 28.08 3.84 -15.99
CA SER A 14 27.79 2.79 -16.98
C SER A 14 27.85 1.39 -16.38
N VAL A 15 28.81 1.11 -15.49
CA VAL A 15 28.91 -0.17 -14.78
C VAL A 15 27.72 -0.37 -13.84
N ALA A 16 27.33 0.67 -13.08
CA ALA A 16 26.18 0.62 -12.19
C ALA A 16 24.88 0.34 -12.98
N ASP A 17 24.66 1.05 -14.08
CA ASP A 17 23.51 0.85 -14.96
C ASP A 17 23.47 -0.60 -15.54
N ALA A 18 24.61 -1.12 -15.96
CA ALA A 18 24.71 -2.48 -16.45
C ALA A 18 24.36 -3.53 -15.37
N LEU A 19 24.90 -3.36 -14.16
CA LEU A 19 24.63 -4.26 -13.02
C LEU A 19 23.15 -4.25 -12.66
N ILE A 20 22.50 -3.07 -12.61
CA ILE A 20 21.08 -2.95 -12.31
C ILE A 20 20.24 -3.69 -13.35
N LYS A 21 20.55 -3.52 -14.63
CA LYS A 21 19.85 -4.21 -15.73
C LYS A 21 20.04 -5.72 -15.67
N ILE A 22 21.24 -6.20 -15.37
CA ILE A 22 21.54 -7.64 -15.20
C ILE A 22 20.70 -8.21 -14.04
N CYS A 23 20.52 -7.45 -12.96
CA CYS A 23 19.67 -7.85 -11.83
C CYS A 23 18.16 -7.68 -12.10
N GLY A 24 17.73 -7.35 -13.31
CA GLY A 24 16.32 -7.15 -13.67
C GLY A 24 15.73 -5.82 -13.19
N GLY A 25 16.55 -4.89 -12.69
CA GLY A 25 16.13 -3.58 -12.21
C GLY A 25 16.12 -2.52 -13.31
N SER A 26 15.44 -1.41 -13.03
CA SER A 26 15.47 -0.20 -13.87
C SER A 26 16.27 0.90 -13.17
N PRO A 27 17.31 1.46 -13.82
CA PRO A 27 18.07 2.56 -13.25
C PRO A 27 17.23 3.83 -13.20
N TYR A 28 17.34 4.55 -12.09
CA TYR A 28 16.73 5.85 -11.90
C TYR A 28 17.78 6.83 -11.39
N GLN A 29 18.01 7.92 -12.09
CA GLN A 29 19.07 8.89 -11.76
C GLN A 29 18.46 10.10 -11.05
N MET A 30 19.03 10.47 -9.91
CA MET A 30 18.72 11.69 -9.17
C MET A 30 19.92 12.11 -8.31
N SER A 31 19.93 13.34 -7.82
CA SER A 31 20.93 13.77 -6.85
C SER A 31 20.74 13.06 -5.51
N SER A 32 21.80 12.95 -4.70
CA SER A 32 21.70 12.38 -3.36
C SER A 32 20.72 13.15 -2.47
N THR A 33 20.72 14.48 -2.53
CA THR A 33 19.79 15.32 -1.77
C THR A 33 18.34 15.07 -2.17
N GLU A 34 18.06 14.95 -3.47
CA GLU A 34 16.73 14.63 -3.96
C GLU A 34 16.29 13.22 -3.54
N HIS A 35 17.19 12.24 -3.65
CA HIS A 35 16.95 10.89 -3.16
C HIS A 35 16.56 10.89 -1.69
N ASP A 36 17.33 11.56 -0.84
CA ASP A 36 17.10 11.57 0.60
C ASP A 36 15.75 12.21 0.96
N LEU A 37 15.35 13.27 0.26
CA LEU A 37 14.02 13.87 0.42
C LEU A 37 12.89 12.95 -0.05
N VAL A 38 13.06 12.28 -1.20
CA VAL A 38 12.05 11.36 -1.73
C VAL A 38 11.89 10.16 -0.80
N VAL A 39 12.98 9.49 -0.39
CA VAL A 39 12.86 8.31 0.49
C VAL A 39 12.39 8.69 1.89
N ALA A 40 12.65 9.91 2.36
CA ALA A 40 12.06 10.41 3.60
C ALA A 40 10.52 10.39 3.53
N GLN A 41 9.92 10.74 2.38
CA GLN A 41 8.47 10.75 2.21
C GLN A 41 7.86 9.38 1.91
N VAL A 42 8.51 8.57 1.03
CA VAL A 42 7.88 7.34 0.52
C VAL A 42 8.28 6.08 1.29
N SER A 43 9.25 6.17 2.19
CA SER A 43 9.78 5.04 2.96
C SER A 43 9.89 5.33 4.46
N HIS A 44 10.64 6.37 4.84
CA HIS A 44 10.96 6.62 6.25
C HIS A 44 9.76 7.16 7.03
N LEU A 45 9.02 8.11 6.48
CA LEU A 45 7.80 8.64 7.10
C LEU A 45 6.72 7.57 7.26
N PRO A 46 6.41 6.71 6.27
CA PRO A 46 5.53 5.55 6.45
C PRO A 46 5.94 4.64 7.60
N GLN A 47 7.23 4.35 7.77
CA GLN A 47 7.74 3.56 8.90
C GLN A 47 7.47 4.24 10.24
N ILE A 48 7.75 5.55 10.35
CA ILE A 48 7.51 6.32 11.57
C ILE A 48 6.01 6.34 11.91
N LEU A 49 5.14 6.59 10.92
CA LEU A 49 3.69 6.64 11.13
C LEU A 49 3.13 5.30 11.55
N SER A 50 3.57 4.23 10.90
CA SER A 50 3.21 2.85 11.26
C SER A 50 3.60 2.52 12.69
N SER A 51 4.85 2.82 13.07
CA SER A 51 5.35 2.58 14.43
C SER A 51 4.65 3.44 15.46
N SER A 52 4.36 4.71 15.16
CA SER A 52 3.63 5.60 16.06
C SER A 52 2.20 5.13 16.30
N LEU A 53 1.51 4.69 15.23
CA LEU A 53 0.16 4.15 15.33
C LEU A 53 0.16 2.84 16.13
N ALA A 54 1.11 1.93 15.88
CA ALA A 54 1.23 0.70 16.64
C ALA A 54 1.52 0.95 18.12
N ALA A 55 2.40 1.90 18.45
CA ALA A 55 2.72 2.27 19.83
C ALA A 55 1.50 2.82 20.59
N SER A 56 0.61 3.56 19.93
CA SER A 56 -0.61 4.07 20.57
C SER A 56 -1.58 2.95 21.02
N LEU A 57 -1.45 1.76 20.44
CA LEU A 57 -2.28 0.60 20.84
C LEU A 57 -1.88 0.00 22.18
N LEU A 58 -0.68 0.31 22.70
CA LEU A 58 -0.22 -0.17 24.02
C LEU A 58 -1.09 0.34 25.18
N GLU A 59 -1.83 1.43 24.97
CA GLU A 59 -2.76 2.00 25.94
C GLU A 59 -4.14 1.32 25.94
N ILE A 60 -4.39 0.41 24.97
CA ILE A 60 -5.65 -0.28 24.79
C ILE A 60 -5.52 -1.70 25.36
N SER A 61 -6.48 -2.11 26.21
CA SER A 61 -6.49 -3.47 26.75
C SER A 61 -6.72 -4.53 25.67
N GLU A 62 -6.12 -5.71 25.82
CA GLU A 62 -6.14 -6.80 24.82
C GLU A 62 -7.57 -7.22 24.43
N ASP A 63 -8.50 -7.26 25.38
CA ASP A 63 -9.90 -7.60 25.14
C ASP A 63 -10.57 -6.63 24.15
N LYS A 64 -10.22 -5.34 24.20
CA LYS A 64 -10.75 -4.31 23.29
C LYS A 64 -10.09 -4.36 21.91
N LEU A 65 -8.87 -4.85 21.81
CA LEU A 65 -8.18 -5.02 20.54
C LEU A 65 -8.81 -6.11 19.66
N ASN A 66 -9.67 -6.97 20.21
CA ASN A 66 -10.41 -7.98 19.45
C ASN A 66 -11.36 -7.39 18.38
N ILE A 67 -11.73 -6.11 18.49
CA ILE A 67 -12.52 -5.42 17.46
C ILE A 67 -11.68 -4.91 16.29
N SER A 68 -10.36 -5.13 16.31
CA SER A 68 -9.44 -4.64 15.28
C SER A 68 -9.72 -5.31 13.94
N GLY A 69 -10.01 -4.49 12.94
CA GLY A 69 -10.19 -4.94 11.56
C GLY A 69 -8.88 -4.95 10.75
N GLN A 70 -9.00 -5.23 9.44
CA GLN A 70 -7.86 -5.31 8.54
C GLN A 70 -7.13 -3.97 8.39
N GLY A 71 -7.83 -2.84 8.43
CA GLY A 71 -7.23 -1.52 8.25
C GLY A 71 -6.09 -1.22 9.23
N ILE A 72 -6.27 -1.56 10.54
CA ILE A 72 -5.20 -1.35 11.52
C ILE A 72 -4.02 -2.29 11.28
N ARG A 73 -4.27 -3.54 10.85
CA ARG A 73 -3.21 -4.52 10.53
C ARG A 73 -2.36 -4.05 9.37
N ASP A 74 -2.98 -3.52 8.32
CA ASP A 74 -2.27 -3.01 7.14
C ASP A 74 -1.43 -1.78 7.47
N LEU A 75 -1.98 -0.84 8.23
CA LEU A 75 -1.28 0.39 8.61
C LEU A 75 -0.14 0.16 9.60
N THR A 76 -0.23 -0.84 10.48
CA THR A 76 0.81 -1.16 11.48
C THR A 76 1.80 -2.22 11.00
N ARG A 77 1.64 -2.77 9.81
CA ARG A 77 2.50 -3.86 9.29
C ARG A 77 3.98 -3.51 9.29
N LEU A 78 4.34 -2.28 8.97
CA LEU A 78 5.72 -1.83 8.94
C LEU A 78 6.35 -1.73 10.35
N ALA A 79 5.55 -1.58 11.40
CA ALA A 79 6.05 -1.49 12.77
C ALA A 79 6.77 -2.77 13.25
N ASN A 80 6.54 -3.91 12.59
CA ASN A 80 7.21 -5.18 12.87
C ASN A 80 8.62 -5.29 12.24
N SER A 81 9.28 -4.18 11.99
CA SER A 81 10.62 -4.11 11.39
C SER A 81 11.72 -4.12 12.47
N ASP A 82 12.95 -4.46 12.08
CA ASP A 82 14.10 -4.42 12.96
C ASP A 82 14.36 -2.98 13.45
N SER A 83 14.20 -2.75 14.74
CA SER A 83 14.33 -1.42 15.35
C SER A 83 15.75 -0.86 15.33
N LYS A 84 16.79 -1.74 15.38
CA LYS A 84 18.20 -1.30 15.32
C LYS A 84 18.52 -0.81 13.91
N LEU A 85 18.21 -1.61 12.90
CA LEU A 85 18.40 -1.23 11.49
C LEU A 85 17.67 0.07 11.17
N TRP A 86 16.40 0.18 11.56
CA TRP A 86 15.60 1.37 11.26
C TRP A 86 16.06 2.61 12.02
N SER A 87 16.59 2.47 13.24
CA SER A 87 17.18 3.60 13.97
C SER A 87 18.37 4.21 13.20
N GLU A 88 19.25 3.38 12.64
CA GLU A 88 20.38 3.83 11.83
C GLU A 88 19.91 4.52 10.54
N ILE A 89 18.94 3.95 9.84
CA ILE A 89 18.36 4.53 8.61
C ILE A 89 17.75 5.90 8.89
N LEU A 90 16.92 6.02 9.93
CA LEU A 90 16.24 7.27 10.26
C LEU A 90 17.22 8.36 10.71
N LEU A 91 18.21 8.00 11.52
CA LEU A 91 19.24 8.93 11.97
C LEU A 91 20.13 9.40 10.80
N ALA A 92 20.49 8.51 9.89
CA ALA A 92 21.28 8.87 8.71
C ALA A 92 20.55 9.86 7.80
N ASN A 93 19.21 9.81 7.74
CA ASN A 93 18.40 10.72 6.93
C ASN A 93 17.65 11.79 7.76
N GLN A 94 18.16 12.10 8.95
CA GLN A 94 17.55 13.08 9.86
C GLN A 94 17.32 14.46 9.22
N PRO A 95 18.23 15.04 8.41
CA PRO A 95 17.99 16.35 7.82
C PRO A 95 16.73 16.39 6.91
N ALA A 96 16.55 15.37 6.07
CA ALA A 96 15.36 15.28 5.21
C ALA A 96 14.09 15.03 6.03
N LEU A 97 14.15 14.15 7.02
CA LEU A 97 13.03 13.87 7.92
C LEU A 97 12.56 15.12 8.68
N SER A 98 13.49 15.98 9.10
CA SER A 98 13.17 17.25 9.74
C SER A 98 12.35 18.21 8.86
N THR A 99 12.32 18.01 7.55
CA THR A 99 11.53 18.81 6.62
C THR A 99 10.15 18.21 6.33
N VAL A 100 10.00 16.87 6.39
CA VAL A 100 8.76 16.19 6.02
C VAL A 100 7.85 15.93 7.21
N ILE A 101 8.38 15.60 8.38
CA ILE A 101 7.60 15.32 9.59
C ILE A 101 6.70 16.52 9.99
N PRO A 102 7.17 17.78 10.03
CA PRO A 102 6.33 18.90 10.42
C PRO A 102 5.10 19.07 9.53
N LYS A 103 5.18 18.70 8.25
CA LYS A 103 4.04 18.78 7.33
C LYS A 103 2.91 17.85 7.73
N ILE A 104 3.24 16.62 8.12
CA ILE A 104 2.23 15.65 8.59
C ILE A 104 1.65 16.07 9.94
N ILE A 105 2.48 16.58 10.84
CA ILE A 105 2.01 17.11 12.13
C ILE A 105 0.99 18.22 11.88
N SER A 106 1.28 19.17 11.00
CA SER A 106 0.36 20.25 10.64
C SER A 106 -0.95 19.71 10.07
N GLN A 107 -0.91 18.74 9.17
CA GLN A 107 -2.11 18.12 8.60
C GLN A 107 -2.97 17.43 9.66
N LEU A 108 -2.34 16.73 10.63
CA LEU A 108 -3.06 16.09 11.73
C LEU A 108 -3.69 17.13 12.68
N GLN A 109 -3.02 18.23 12.95
CA GLN A 109 -3.55 19.34 13.75
C GLN A 109 -4.72 20.06 13.05
N GLU A 110 -4.62 20.26 11.74
CA GLU A 110 -5.70 20.83 10.93
C GLU A 110 -6.95 19.96 10.96
N ILE A 111 -6.83 18.68 10.68
CA ILE A 111 -7.97 17.75 10.71
C ILE A 111 -8.57 17.64 12.12
N GLN A 112 -7.75 17.63 13.17
CA GLN A 112 -8.22 17.62 14.55
C GLN A 112 -9.06 18.88 14.83
N THR A 113 -8.59 20.04 14.42
CA THR A 113 -9.30 21.34 14.58
C THR A 113 -10.64 21.33 13.85
N ASP A 114 -10.65 20.81 12.62
CA ASP A 114 -11.86 20.75 11.78
C ASP A 114 -12.89 19.74 12.32
N LEU A 115 -12.43 18.61 12.89
CA LEU A 115 -13.28 17.64 13.59
C LEU A 115 -13.92 18.26 14.84
N ILE A 116 -13.16 18.95 15.69
CA ILE A 116 -13.66 19.62 16.89
C ILE A 116 -14.70 20.69 16.51
N ALA A 117 -14.45 21.42 15.43
CA ALA A 117 -15.34 22.46 14.93
C ALA A 117 -16.51 21.90 14.07
N ASN A 118 -16.64 20.58 13.94
CA ASN A 118 -17.68 19.89 13.16
C ASN A 118 -17.79 20.39 11.70
N LYS A 119 -16.65 20.71 11.07
CA LYS A 119 -16.57 21.24 9.70
C LYS A 119 -16.57 20.11 8.66
N LYS A 120 -17.73 19.53 8.38
CA LYS A 120 -17.91 18.39 7.50
C LYS A 120 -17.20 18.53 6.15
N GLU A 121 -17.33 19.68 5.48
CA GLU A 121 -16.74 19.88 4.14
C GLU A 121 -15.20 19.84 4.17
N LYS A 122 -14.57 20.37 5.25
CA LYS A 122 -13.13 20.29 5.43
C LYS A 122 -12.64 18.84 5.64
N VAL A 123 -13.39 18.06 6.41
CA VAL A 123 -13.12 16.62 6.59
C VAL A 123 -13.22 15.87 5.26
N ILE A 124 -14.24 16.18 4.46
CA ILE A 124 -14.39 15.61 3.11
C ILE A 124 -13.19 15.97 2.22
N ASP A 125 -12.77 17.22 2.22
CA ASP A 125 -11.64 17.69 1.41
C ASP A 125 -10.32 17.04 1.84
N PHE A 126 -10.10 16.84 3.13
CA PHE A 126 -8.95 16.11 3.65
C PHE A 126 -8.91 14.67 3.12
N LEU A 127 -10.04 13.95 3.18
CA LEU A 127 -10.14 12.57 2.69
C LEU A 127 -9.97 12.49 1.16
N LYS A 128 -10.53 13.45 0.40
CA LYS A 128 -10.33 13.54 -1.05
C LYS A 128 -8.86 13.70 -1.43
N LYS A 129 -8.13 14.62 -0.76
CA LYS A 129 -6.70 14.80 -0.96
C LYS A 129 -5.90 13.53 -0.69
N GLY A 130 -6.27 12.78 0.34
CA GLY A 130 -5.66 11.47 0.64
C GLY A 130 -5.85 10.49 -0.51
N ARG A 131 -7.07 10.40 -1.08
CA ARG A 131 -7.36 9.56 -2.25
C ARG A 131 -6.54 9.99 -3.46
N GLU A 132 -6.52 11.27 -3.80
CA GLU A 132 -5.72 11.81 -4.91
C GLU A 132 -4.23 11.51 -4.76
N GLY A 133 -3.71 11.61 -3.52
CA GLY A 133 -2.32 11.22 -3.22
C GLY A 133 -2.07 9.74 -3.46
N LYS A 134 -2.98 8.87 -3.06
CA LYS A 134 -2.90 7.42 -3.28
C LYS A 134 -2.92 7.06 -4.76
N GLU A 135 -3.72 7.75 -5.57
CA GLU A 135 -3.82 7.53 -7.02
C GLU A 135 -2.52 7.86 -7.77
N LYS A 136 -1.63 8.68 -7.18
CA LYS A 136 -0.30 8.97 -7.75
C LYS A 136 0.72 7.85 -7.56
N ILE A 137 0.44 6.89 -6.67
CA ILE A 137 1.36 5.77 -6.43
C ILE A 137 1.25 4.80 -7.61
N PRO A 138 2.36 4.54 -8.35
CA PRO A 138 2.33 3.61 -9.47
C PRO A 138 1.91 2.21 -9.03
N GLY A 139 1.26 1.48 -9.93
CA GLY A 139 0.97 0.05 -9.74
C GLY A 139 2.23 -0.79 -9.56
N LYS A 140 2.07 -2.04 -9.14
CA LYS A 140 3.15 -2.99 -8.74
C LYS A 140 4.32 -3.13 -9.75
N HIS A 141 4.11 -2.81 -11.02
CA HIS A 141 5.13 -2.94 -12.06
C HIS A 141 5.55 -1.57 -12.65
N GLY A 142 5.39 -0.47 -11.90
CA GLY A 142 5.74 0.87 -12.39
C GLY A 142 4.85 1.37 -13.53
N ALA A 143 3.79 0.64 -13.88
CA ALA A 143 2.81 1.08 -14.85
C ALA A 143 1.96 2.22 -14.27
N LYS A 144 1.50 3.15 -15.16
CA LYS A 144 0.50 4.15 -14.76
C LYS A 144 -0.65 3.47 -14.07
N SER A 145 -1.16 4.08 -12.99
CA SER A 145 -2.39 3.64 -12.32
C SER A 145 -3.46 3.37 -13.39
N ARG A 146 -3.83 2.10 -13.54
CA ARG A 146 -4.96 1.70 -14.39
C ARG A 146 -6.21 1.77 -13.54
N ASN A 147 -7.33 2.15 -14.13
CA ASN A 147 -8.61 1.97 -13.48
C ASN A 147 -8.87 0.48 -13.36
N TYR A 148 -8.74 -0.04 -12.14
CA TYR A 148 -9.07 -1.44 -11.87
C TYR A 148 -10.56 -1.58 -11.61
N SER A 149 -11.10 -2.66 -12.13
CA SER A 149 -12.40 -3.16 -11.77
C SER A 149 -12.26 -4.15 -10.61
N TYR A 150 -12.98 -3.92 -9.52
CA TYR A 150 -12.86 -4.72 -8.29
C TYR A 150 -13.94 -5.78 -8.23
N LEU A 151 -13.54 -7.04 -8.09
CA LEU A 151 -14.42 -8.19 -7.98
C LEU A 151 -14.38 -8.78 -6.57
N PRO A 152 -15.36 -8.45 -5.69
CA PRO A 152 -15.43 -9.04 -4.37
C PRO A 152 -16.08 -10.43 -4.43
N ILE A 153 -15.42 -11.43 -3.83
CA ILE A 153 -15.84 -12.83 -3.80
C ILE A 153 -15.85 -13.31 -2.36
N VAL A 154 -16.97 -13.87 -1.92
CA VAL A 154 -17.04 -14.52 -0.59
C VAL A 154 -16.49 -15.92 -0.70
N ILE A 155 -15.56 -16.25 0.19
CA ILE A 155 -14.92 -17.57 0.28
C ILE A 155 -15.06 -18.12 1.70
N ASP A 156 -15.08 -19.44 1.83
CA ASP A 156 -14.89 -20.08 3.13
C ASP A 156 -13.45 -19.89 3.61
N ASP A 157 -13.24 -19.66 4.89
CA ASP A 157 -11.90 -19.62 5.49
C ASP A 157 -11.39 -21.05 5.74
N LYS A 158 -11.07 -21.73 4.63
CA LYS A 158 -10.59 -23.13 4.62
C LYS A 158 -9.37 -23.27 3.74
N PRO A 159 -8.46 -24.20 4.07
CA PRO A 159 -7.31 -24.53 3.21
C PRO A 159 -7.75 -24.86 1.79
N GLY A 160 -7.07 -24.27 0.80
CA GLY A 160 -7.29 -24.53 -0.62
C GLY A 160 -8.31 -23.62 -1.32
N GLN A 161 -9.12 -22.84 -0.64
CA GLN A 161 -10.14 -21.98 -1.27
C GLN A 161 -9.53 -20.95 -2.24
N LEU A 162 -8.44 -20.32 -1.87
CA LEU A 162 -7.72 -19.40 -2.76
C LEU A 162 -7.17 -20.12 -4.00
N ALA A 163 -6.67 -21.34 -3.83
CA ALA A 163 -6.14 -22.13 -4.94
C ALA A 163 -7.21 -22.44 -5.98
N ILE A 164 -8.44 -22.72 -5.56
CA ILE A 164 -9.58 -22.93 -6.47
C ILE A 164 -9.79 -21.70 -7.33
N ILE A 165 -9.92 -20.51 -6.73
CA ILE A 165 -10.15 -19.27 -7.48
C ILE A 165 -9.00 -18.98 -8.46
N PHE A 166 -7.74 -19.13 -8.01
CA PHE A 166 -6.58 -18.87 -8.89
C PHE A 166 -6.48 -19.87 -10.05
N ASN A 167 -6.83 -21.13 -9.82
CA ASN A 167 -6.91 -22.13 -10.89
C ASN A 167 -8.02 -21.79 -11.90
N GLU A 168 -9.17 -21.29 -11.44
CA GLU A 168 -10.23 -20.86 -12.35
C GLU A 168 -9.80 -19.62 -13.15
N CYS A 169 -9.10 -18.65 -12.56
CA CYS A 169 -8.49 -17.54 -13.31
C CYS A 169 -7.54 -18.04 -14.40
N ALA A 170 -6.67 -19.01 -14.07
CA ALA A 170 -5.72 -19.58 -15.01
C ALA A 170 -6.42 -20.31 -16.17
N LYS A 171 -7.47 -21.12 -15.89
CA LYS A 171 -8.24 -21.86 -16.91
C LYS A 171 -8.84 -20.93 -17.98
N ILE A 172 -9.32 -19.77 -17.57
CA ILE A 172 -9.93 -18.82 -18.49
C ILE A 172 -8.99 -17.67 -18.90
N ASN A 173 -7.68 -17.81 -18.60
CA ASN A 173 -6.64 -16.84 -18.94
C ASN A 173 -6.98 -15.40 -18.50
N VAL A 174 -7.31 -15.24 -17.20
CA VAL A 174 -7.57 -13.95 -16.53
C VAL A 174 -6.35 -13.60 -15.71
N ASN A 175 -5.84 -12.36 -15.88
CA ASN A 175 -4.73 -11.83 -15.09
C ASN A 175 -5.23 -11.11 -13.84
N ILE A 176 -4.65 -11.44 -12.68
CA ILE A 176 -4.93 -10.76 -11.42
C ILE A 176 -3.85 -9.70 -11.20
N GLU A 177 -4.24 -8.45 -11.20
CA GLU A 177 -3.33 -7.30 -11.01
C GLU A 177 -2.98 -7.09 -9.53
N ASP A 178 -3.96 -7.21 -8.66
CA ASP A 178 -3.81 -7.12 -7.20
C ASP A 178 -4.94 -7.88 -6.49
N LEU A 179 -4.73 -8.18 -5.21
CA LEU A 179 -5.74 -8.80 -4.38
C LEU A 179 -5.70 -8.24 -2.95
N SER A 180 -6.85 -8.18 -2.32
CA SER A 180 -6.99 -7.97 -0.88
C SER A 180 -7.84 -9.07 -0.27
N ILE A 181 -7.53 -9.45 0.96
CA ILE A 181 -8.30 -10.44 1.74
C ILE A 181 -8.73 -9.76 3.02
N GLU A 182 -10.02 -9.81 3.29
CA GLU A 182 -10.62 -9.26 4.50
C GLU A 182 -11.26 -10.40 5.28
N HIS A 183 -10.89 -10.53 6.56
CA HIS A 183 -11.52 -11.47 7.48
C HIS A 183 -12.35 -10.68 8.49
N SER A 184 -13.58 -11.09 8.70
CA SER A 184 -14.39 -10.56 9.80
C SER A 184 -14.14 -11.38 11.05
N PRO A 185 -13.81 -10.77 12.20
CA PRO A 185 -13.61 -11.49 13.44
C PRO A 185 -14.82 -12.38 13.79
N GLY A 186 -14.56 -13.66 14.07
CA GLY A 186 -15.60 -14.63 14.45
C GLY A 186 -16.46 -15.18 13.30
N GLN A 187 -16.10 -14.94 12.04
CA GLN A 187 -16.75 -15.56 10.89
C GLN A 187 -15.83 -16.59 10.21
N GLU A 188 -16.41 -17.72 9.80
CA GLU A 188 -15.71 -18.77 9.02
C GLU A 188 -15.64 -18.45 7.52
N THR A 189 -15.90 -17.21 7.15
CA THR A 189 -15.86 -16.72 5.76
C THR A 189 -14.93 -15.51 5.62
N GLY A 190 -14.22 -15.44 4.52
CA GLY A 190 -13.41 -14.29 4.12
C GLY A 190 -13.99 -13.62 2.88
N LEU A 191 -13.70 -12.34 2.70
CA LEU A 191 -13.95 -11.61 1.48
C LEU A 191 -12.62 -11.40 0.75
N ILE A 192 -12.48 -11.98 -0.44
CA ILE A 192 -11.37 -11.69 -1.34
C ILE A 192 -11.84 -10.68 -2.38
N THR A 193 -11.08 -9.61 -2.56
CA THR A 193 -11.34 -8.65 -3.64
C THR A 193 -10.20 -8.69 -4.64
N LEU A 194 -10.49 -9.10 -5.86
CA LEU A 194 -9.54 -9.13 -6.97
C LEU A 194 -9.59 -7.82 -7.73
N SER A 195 -8.42 -7.25 -8.02
CA SER A 195 -8.25 -6.10 -8.91
C SER A 195 -7.93 -6.61 -10.31
N LEU A 196 -8.78 -6.32 -11.26
CA LEU A 196 -8.77 -6.88 -12.61
C LEU A 196 -8.90 -5.76 -13.66
N SER A 197 -8.63 -6.06 -14.93
CA SER A 197 -9.12 -5.25 -16.03
C SER A 197 -10.66 -5.35 -16.12
N GLU A 198 -11.33 -4.38 -16.71
CA GLU A 198 -12.82 -4.44 -16.89
C GLU A 198 -13.24 -5.68 -17.67
N VAL A 199 -12.47 -6.05 -18.70
CA VAL A 199 -12.73 -7.22 -19.53
C VAL A 199 -12.57 -8.52 -18.72
N ASP A 200 -11.50 -8.63 -17.95
CA ASP A 200 -11.23 -9.79 -17.11
C ASP A 200 -12.25 -9.92 -15.97
N ASN A 201 -12.70 -8.79 -15.43
CA ASN A 201 -13.71 -8.79 -14.38
C ASN A 201 -15.05 -9.38 -14.89
N LEU A 202 -15.56 -8.89 -16.03
CA LEU A 202 -16.79 -9.42 -16.64
C LEU A 202 -16.68 -10.91 -16.95
N LYS A 203 -15.52 -11.34 -17.46
CA LYS A 203 -15.26 -12.73 -17.81
C LYS A 203 -15.22 -13.62 -16.57
N LEU A 204 -14.51 -13.18 -15.52
CA LEU A 204 -14.33 -13.96 -14.29
C LEU A 204 -15.60 -13.99 -13.45
N SER A 205 -16.33 -12.89 -13.32
CA SER A 205 -17.57 -12.84 -12.51
C SER A 205 -18.58 -13.86 -12.99
N GLY A 206 -18.89 -13.86 -14.29
CA GLY A 206 -19.83 -14.85 -14.86
C GLY A 206 -19.34 -16.28 -14.75
N HIS A 207 -18.01 -16.51 -14.89
CA HIS A 207 -17.44 -17.84 -14.73
C HIS A 207 -17.56 -18.38 -13.29
N LEU A 208 -17.24 -17.53 -12.29
CA LEU A 208 -17.31 -17.93 -10.87
C LEU A 208 -18.78 -18.08 -10.39
N GLU A 209 -19.70 -17.25 -10.85
CA GLU A 209 -21.14 -17.41 -10.56
C GLU A 209 -21.67 -18.75 -11.06
N ASN A 210 -21.29 -19.17 -12.27
CA ASN A 210 -21.65 -20.47 -12.83
C ASN A 210 -21.09 -21.65 -12.02
N LEU A 211 -19.98 -21.45 -11.32
CA LEU A 211 -19.39 -22.45 -10.40
C LEU A 211 -19.98 -22.40 -8.98
N GLY A 212 -20.93 -21.50 -8.73
CA GLY A 212 -21.61 -21.37 -7.45
C GLY A 212 -20.92 -20.47 -6.43
N PHE A 213 -19.89 -19.71 -6.82
CA PHE A 213 -19.30 -18.71 -5.94
C PHE A 213 -20.24 -17.51 -5.75
N LYS A 214 -20.25 -16.94 -4.53
CA LYS A 214 -20.94 -15.69 -4.26
C LYS A 214 -20.06 -14.52 -4.68
N VAL A 215 -20.37 -13.93 -5.80
CA VAL A 215 -19.70 -12.75 -6.33
C VAL A 215 -20.58 -11.54 -6.05
N HIS A 216 -19.97 -10.46 -5.52
CA HIS A 216 -20.68 -9.21 -5.33
C HIS A 216 -20.55 -8.30 -6.56
N PRO A 217 -21.53 -7.39 -6.78
CA PRO A 217 -21.45 -6.45 -7.89
C PRO A 217 -20.16 -5.65 -7.87
N THR A 218 -19.60 -5.47 -9.05
CA THR A 218 -18.37 -4.69 -9.28
C THR A 218 -18.50 -3.29 -8.67
N LYS A 219 -17.55 -2.91 -7.85
CA LYS A 219 -17.41 -1.53 -7.39
C LYS A 219 -16.37 -0.84 -8.26
N ASN A 220 -16.82 0.00 -9.18
CA ASN A 220 -15.95 1.00 -9.80
C ASN A 220 -15.65 2.06 -8.73
N ARG A 221 -14.39 2.18 -8.35
CA ARG A 221 -13.92 3.24 -7.44
C ARG A 221 -13.21 4.32 -8.22
#